data_872cb8101b0a48d9a5f570f67ef721f9
#
_entry.id   872cb8101b0a48d9a5f570f67ef721f9
#
_cell.length_a   1.000
_cell.length_b   1.000
_cell.length_c   1.000
_cell.angle_alpha   90.00
_cell.angle_beta   90.00
_cell.angle_gamma   90.00
#
_symmetry.space_group_name_H-M   'P 1'
#
loop_
_entity.id
_entity.type
_entity.pdbx_description
1 polymer ?
#
loop_
_entity_poly.entity_id
_entity_poly.type
_entity_poly.pdbx_seq_one_letter_code
_entity_poly.pdbx_strand_id
1 'polypeptide(L)'
;MARNTKAKKNAQMPQVERGAEIFDSLRELEKIKGIPVEYMVERLKQALTNAYRKDREDDRDVPVENIVVDLSEKGLFMYLTKTVVEDVEDPSVEIHMDAAVKIDPKAQVGDTVSLPVDFQKFGRIAAQTAKQVVIQGIREAERGVMYESYSSKAQEQIGRAHV
;
A
#
# COMPACT_ATOMS: atom_id res chain seq x y z
N MET A 1 14.34 -20.68 -27.31
CA MET A 1 14.91 -19.46 -26.67
C MET A 1 13.90 -18.35 -26.40
N ALA A 2 12.69 -18.42 -26.93
CA ALA A 2 11.62 -17.39 -26.65
C ALA A 2 10.92 -17.54 -25.29
N ARG A 3 11.14 -18.62 -24.57
CA ARG A 3 10.47 -18.88 -23.27
C ARG A 3 11.07 -18.11 -22.08
N ASN A 4 12.31 -17.62 -22.20
CA ASN A 4 13.02 -16.98 -21.08
C ASN A 4 12.74 -15.47 -20.95
N THR A 5 12.30 -14.83 -22.03
CA THR A 5 11.98 -13.40 -22.01
C THR A 5 10.59 -13.11 -21.43
N LYS A 6 9.64 -14.01 -21.62
CA LYS A 6 8.31 -13.90 -21.00
C LYS A 6 8.35 -14.14 -19.48
N ALA A 7 9.20 -15.08 -19.03
CA ALA A 7 9.37 -15.37 -17.60
C ALA A 7 10.05 -14.21 -16.86
N LYS A 8 11.01 -13.51 -17.48
CA LYS A 8 11.65 -12.33 -16.89
C LYS A 8 10.71 -11.09 -16.84
N LYS A 9 9.89 -10.90 -17.86
CA LYS A 9 8.85 -9.86 -17.83
C LYS A 9 7.78 -10.13 -16.77
N ASN A 10 7.40 -11.40 -16.60
CA ASN A 10 6.44 -11.79 -15.57
C ASN A 10 7.03 -11.71 -14.15
N ALA A 11 8.34 -11.85 -13.97
CA ALA A 11 8.98 -11.69 -12.67
C ALA A 11 9.06 -10.22 -12.22
N GLN A 12 9.07 -9.28 -13.17
CA GLN A 12 9.09 -7.84 -12.87
C GLN A 12 7.69 -7.19 -12.81
N MET A 13 6.70 -7.80 -13.47
CA MET A 13 5.32 -7.28 -13.54
C MET A 13 4.23 -8.05 -12.75
N PRO A 14 4.49 -9.23 -12.13
CA PRO A 14 3.39 -10.01 -11.51
C PRO A 14 2.70 -9.32 -10.35
N GLN A 15 3.27 -8.26 -9.84
CA GLN A 15 2.73 -7.53 -8.70
C GLN A 15 1.74 -6.45 -9.13
N VAL A 16 1.98 -5.82 -10.26
CA VAL A 16 1.05 -4.87 -10.87
C VAL A 16 -0.23 -5.59 -11.30
N GLU A 17 -0.09 -6.76 -11.91
CA GLU A 17 -1.24 -7.58 -12.31
C GLU A 17 -2.05 -8.08 -11.11
N ARG A 18 -1.38 -8.58 -10.07
CA ARG A 18 -2.06 -9.02 -8.84
C ARG A 18 -2.76 -7.87 -8.11
N GLY A 19 -2.16 -6.71 -8.11
CA GLY A 19 -2.79 -5.52 -7.54
C GLY A 19 -4.05 -5.11 -8.28
N ALA A 20 -4.04 -5.16 -9.61
CA ALA A 20 -5.20 -4.93 -10.45
C ALA A 20 -6.30 -5.97 -10.21
N GLU A 21 -5.93 -7.25 -10.11
CA GLU A 21 -6.87 -8.34 -9.76
C GLU A 21 -7.52 -8.12 -8.38
N ILE A 22 -6.75 -7.69 -7.40
CA ILE A 22 -7.27 -7.35 -6.07
C ILE A 22 -8.28 -6.22 -6.18
N PHE A 23 -7.96 -5.18 -6.92
CA PHE A 23 -8.84 -4.03 -7.09
C PHE A 23 -10.14 -4.40 -7.80
N ASP A 24 -10.07 -5.21 -8.84
CA ASP A 24 -11.25 -5.73 -9.56
C ASP A 24 -12.12 -6.59 -8.65
N SER A 25 -11.50 -7.43 -7.80
CA SER A 25 -12.21 -8.23 -6.80
C SER A 25 -12.96 -7.35 -5.80
N LEU A 26 -12.36 -6.23 -5.38
CA LEU A 26 -13.01 -5.27 -4.50
C LEU A 26 -14.22 -4.60 -5.15
N ARG A 27 -14.12 -4.29 -6.45
CA ARG A 27 -15.25 -3.77 -7.23
C ARG A 27 -16.40 -4.76 -7.33
N GLU A 28 -16.09 -6.04 -7.53
CA GLU A 28 -17.11 -7.09 -7.52
C GLU A 28 -17.79 -7.23 -6.16
N LEU A 29 -17.04 -7.16 -5.09
CA LEU A 29 -17.58 -7.17 -3.73
C LEU A 29 -18.51 -5.98 -3.48
N GLU A 30 -18.19 -4.81 -4.00
CA GLU A 30 -19.07 -3.65 -3.92
C GLU A 30 -20.42 -3.91 -4.62
N LYS A 31 -20.38 -4.52 -5.80
CA LYS A 31 -21.59 -4.84 -6.58
C LYS A 31 -22.44 -5.93 -5.94
N ILE A 32 -21.81 -6.97 -5.40
CA ILE A 32 -22.48 -8.16 -4.88
C ILE A 32 -22.89 -8.00 -3.41
N LYS A 33 -22.02 -7.46 -2.59
CA LYS A 33 -22.19 -7.36 -1.13
C LYS A 33 -22.44 -5.93 -0.64
N GLY A 34 -22.31 -4.92 -1.50
CA GLY A 34 -22.49 -3.53 -1.12
C GLY A 34 -21.38 -2.97 -0.24
N ILE A 35 -20.20 -3.59 -0.22
CA ILE A 35 -19.04 -3.12 0.56
C ILE A 35 -18.32 -2.03 -0.28
N PRO A 36 -18.16 -0.78 0.22
CA PRO A 36 -17.47 0.26 -0.53
C PRO A 36 -16.02 -0.13 -0.83
N VAL A 37 -15.58 0.06 -2.08
CA VAL A 37 -14.20 -0.18 -2.50
C VAL A 37 -13.23 0.65 -1.66
N GLU A 38 -13.54 1.90 -1.43
CA GLU A 38 -12.71 2.84 -0.65
C GLU A 38 -12.47 2.36 0.78
N TYR A 39 -13.49 1.81 1.41
CA TYR A 39 -13.39 1.22 2.75
C TYR A 39 -12.41 0.04 2.77
N MET A 40 -12.53 -0.86 1.80
CA MET A 40 -11.64 -2.02 1.68
C MET A 40 -10.20 -1.62 1.34
N VAL A 41 -10.04 -0.65 0.45
CA VAL A 41 -8.72 -0.11 0.08
C VAL A 41 -8.02 0.47 1.30
N GLU A 42 -8.71 1.25 2.11
CA GLU A 42 -8.14 1.84 3.31
C GLU A 42 -7.73 0.78 4.33
N ARG A 43 -8.56 -0.22 4.55
CA ARG A 43 -8.23 -1.36 5.42
C ARG A 43 -7.03 -2.15 4.90
N LEU A 44 -6.96 -2.37 3.60
CA LEU A 44 -5.80 -3.01 2.96
C LEU A 44 -4.52 -2.22 3.17
N LYS A 45 -4.57 -0.91 2.97
CA LYS A 45 -3.42 -0.03 3.21
C LYS A 45 -2.91 -0.15 4.64
N GLN A 46 -3.78 -0.08 5.61
CA GLN A 46 -3.42 -0.23 7.03
C GLN A 46 -2.82 -1.60 7.34
N ALA A 47 -3.46 -2.65 6.86
CA ALA A 47 -3.00 -4.03 7.09
C ALA A 47 -1.65 -4.29 6.43
N LEU A 48 -1.44 -3.81 5.21
CA LEU A 48 -0.18 -3.95 4.49
C LEU A 48 0.95 -3.16 5.15
N THR A 49 0.67 -1.96 5.62
CA THR A 49 1.63 -1.14 6.38
C THR A 49 2.07 -1.86 7.65
N ASN A 50 1.14 -2.40 8.41
CA ASN A 50 1.43 -3.13 9.64
C ASN A 50 2.21 -4.42 9.35
N ALA A 51 1.83 -5.15 8.31
CA ALA A 51 2.51 -6.37 7.90
C ALA A 51 3.95 -6.11 7.44
N TYR A 52 4.16 -5.02 6.70
CA TYR A 52 5.48 -4.59 6.26
C TYR A 52 6.41 -4.28 7.45
N ARG A 53 5.92 -3.49 8.41
CA ARG A 53 6.67 -3.15 9.62
C ARG A 53 7.00 -4.38 10.46
N LYS A 54 6.10 -5.34 10.53
CA LYS A 54 6.28 -6.58 11.28
C LYS A 54 7.26 -7.53 10.62
N ASP A 55 7.29 -7.57 9.29
CA ASP A 55 8.17 -8.45 8.53
C ASP A 55 9.64 -8.00 8.55
N ARG A 56 9.86 -6.70 8.63
CA ARG A 56 11.22 -6.14 8.61
C ARG A 56 11.66 -5.67 9.99
N GLU A 57 12.58 -6.42 10.57
CA GLU A 57 13.19 -6.04 11.86
C GLU A 57 13.96 -4.73 11.79
N ASP A 58 14.65 -4.51 10.66
CA ASP A 58 15.44 -3.29 10.41
C ASP A 58 14.60 -2.04 10.22
N ASP A 59 13.35 -2.19 9.77
CA ASP A 59 12.44 -1.09 9.45
C ASP A 59 11.33 -0.89 10.48
N ARG A 60 11.41 -1.52 11.66
CA ARG A 60 10.39 -1.39 12.71
C ARG A 60 10.20 0.04 13.22
N ASP A 61 11.27 0.82 13.16
CA ASP A 61 11.26 2.21 13.62
C ASP A 61 10.78 3.20 12.55
N VAL A 62 10.48 2.72 11.33
CA VAL A 62 9.92 3.59 10.30
C VAL A 62 8.52 4.03 10.70
N PRO A 63 8.26 5.34 10.78
CA PRO A 63 6.92 5.85 11.06
C PRO A 63 5.91 5.39 10.01
N VAL A 64 4.67 5.17 10.43
CA VAL A 64 3.58 4.72 9.55
C VAL A 64 3.37 5.71 8.40
N GLU A 65 3.55 6.99 8.66
CA GLU A 65 3.42 8.05 7.66
C GLU A 65 4.45 7.96 6.52
N ASN A 66 5.59 7.33 6.80
CA ASN A 66 6.65 7.15 5.80
C ASN A 66 6.42 5.95 4.88
N ILE A 67 5.46 5.09 5.21
CA ILE A 67 5.08 3.94 4.39
C ILE A 67 3.85 4.33 3.58
N VAL A 68 4.02 4.46 2.27
CA VAL A 68 2.93 4.81 1.35
C VAL A 68 2.50 3.56 0.59
N VAL A 69 1.22 3.24 0.67
CA VAL A 69 0.60 2.14 -0.07
C VAL A 69 -0.37 2.75 -1.08
N ASP A 70 -0.13 2.50 -2.34
CA ASP A 70 -1.00 2.94 -3.43
C ASP A 70 -1.64 1.71 -4.08
N LEU A 71 -2.94 1.57 -3.91
CA LEU A 71 -3.75 0.53 -4.55
C LEU A 71 -4.77 1.18 -5.46
N SER A 72 -4.65 0.90 -6.75
CA SER A 72 -5.49 1.45 -7.79
C SER A 72 -5.73 0.41 -8.90
N GLU A 73 -6.48 0.80 -9.93
CA GLU A 73 -6.67 -0.01 -11.13
C GLU A 73 -5.34 -0.39 -11.81
N LYS A 74 -4.30 0.42 -11.61
CA LYS A 74 -2.97 0.20 -12.17
C LYS A 74 -2.18 -0.88 -11.42
N GLY A 75 -2.56 -1.19 -10.19
CA GLY A 75 -1.91 -2.20 -9.38
C GLY A 75 -1.68 -1.76 -7.93
N LEU A 76 -0.88 -2.53 -7.24
CA LEU A 76 -0.46 -2.28 -5.87
C LEU A 76 1.00 -1.83 -5.85
N PHE A 77 1.25 -0.64 -5.31
CA PHE A 77 2.59 -0.09 -5.16
C PHE A 77 2.83 0.30 -3.71
N MET A 78 4.03 0.03 -3.23
CA MET A 78 4.46 0.45 -1.90
C MET A 78 5.76 1.21 -1.99
N TYR A 79 5.86 2.30 -1.25
CA TYR A 79 7.03 3.16 -1.21
C TYR A 79 7.39 3.50 0.23
N LEU A 80 8.68 3.68 0.47
CA LEU A 80 9.19 4.33 1.67
C LEU A 80 9.60 5.75 1.32
N THR A 81 9.09 6.72 2.08
CA THR A 81 9.51 8.11 1.93
C THR A 81 10.67 8.40 2.87
N LYS A 82 11.73 9.01 2.35
CA LYS A 82 12.90 9.43 3.12
C LYS A 82 13.25 10.88 2.81
N THR A 83 13.71 11.58 3.82
CA THR A 83 14.17 12.96 3.69
C THR A 83 15.62 12.99 3.23
N VAL A 84 15.92 13.81 2.23
CA VAL A 84 17.29 14.00 1.71
C VAL A 84 18.09 14.87 2.68
N VAL A 85 19.23 14.36 3.13
CA VAL A 85 20.13 15.04 4.06
C VAL A 85 21.57 14.91 3.61
N GLU A 86 22.44 15.80 4.10
CA GLU A 86 23.88 15.70 3.88
C GLU A 86 24.54 14.65 4.75
N ASP A 87 24.10 14.57 6.03
CA ASP A 87 24.58 13.58 7.00
C ASP A 87 23.39 12.78 7.53
N VAL A 88 23.41 11.48 7.30
CA VAL A 88 22.34 10.58 7.74
C VAL A 88 22.52 10.25 9.22
N GLU A 89 21.57 10.68 10.04
CA GLU A 89 21.49 10.32 11.46
C GLU A 89 20.63 9.07 11.67
N ASP A 90 19.49 8.99 11.01
CA ASP A 90 18.57 7.86 11.07
C ASP A 90 18.32 7.29 9.66
N PRO A 91 18.97 6.17 9.30
CA PRO A 91 18.82 5.57 7.97
C PRO A 91 17.39 5.09 7.65
N SER A 92 16.54 4.93 8.66
CA SER A 92 15.15 4.50 8.43
C SER A 92 14.29 5.58 7.80
N VAL A 93 14.57 6.86 8.05
CA VAL A 93 13.79 8.00 7.59
C VAL A 93 14.59 9.01 6.76
N GLU A 94 15.89 8.85 6.68
CA GLU A 94 16.79 9.78 5.98
C GLU A 94 17.60 9.05 4.91
N ILE A 95 17.97 9.78 3.87
CA ILE A 95 18.81 9.31 2.77
C ILE A 95 19.86 10.36 2.44
N HIS A 96 21.10 9.91 2.20
CA HIS A 96 22.16 10.79 1.76
C HIS A 96 21.88 11.36 0.37
N MET A 97 22.27 12.61 0.14
CA MET A 97 22.02 13.31 -1.13
C MET A 97 22.56 12.54 -2.34
N ASP A 98 23.73 11.94 -2.26
CA ASP A 98 24.33 11.19 -3.37
C ASP A 98 23.49 9.98 -3.78
N ALA A 99 22.85 9.31 -2.82
CA ALA A 99 21.92 8.21 -3.09
C ALA A 99 20.57 8.73 -3.61
N ALA A 100 20.11 9.87 -3.09
CA ALA A 100 18.85 10.48 -3.52
C ALA A 100 18.90 10.95 -4.97
N VAL A 101 20.00 11.50 -5.41
CA VAL A 101 20.20 11.95 -6.81
C VAL A 101 20.13 10.79 -7.80
N LYS A 102 20.52 9.58 -7.40
CA LYS A 102 20.37 8.39 -8.23
C LYS A 102 18.92 7.99 -8.46
N ILE A 103 18.05 8.33 -7.51
CA ILE A 103 16.60 8.05 -7.57
C ILE A 103 15.88 9.19 -8.29
N ASP A 104 16.16 10.42 -7.90
CA ASP A 104 15.63 11.64 -8.50
C ASP A 104 16.78 12.63 -8.76
N PRO A 105 17.18 12.84 -10.01
CA PRO A 105 18.28 13.76 -10.34
C PRO A 105 18.06 15.21 -9.90
N LYS A 106 16.82 15.60 -9.63
CA LYS A 106 16.46 16.95 -9.15
C LYS A 106 16.38 17.05 -7.64
N ALA A 107 16.65 15.97 -6.90
CA ALA A 107 16.59 15.97 -5.44
C ALA A 107 17.58 16.95 -4.82
N GLN A 108 17.12 17.70 -3.84
CA GLN A 108 17.91 18.63 -3.04
C GLN A 108 17.77 18.28 -1.56
N VAL A 109 18.71 18.77 -0.74
CA VAL A 109 18.64 18.62 0.71
C VAL A 109 17.33 19.23 1.24
N GLY A 110 16.60 18.47 2.05
CA GLY A 110 15.28 18.82 2.57
C GLY A 110 14.12 18.27 1.76
N ASP A 111 14.36 17.78 0.54
CA ASP A 111 13.32 17.14 -0.27
C ASP A 111 12.96 15.76 0.28
N THR A 112 11.80 15.26 -0.10
CA THR A 112 11.36 13.88 0.20
C THR A 112 11.42 13.05 -1.06
N VAL A 113 12.08 11.91 -1.00
CA VAL A 113 12.14 10.94 -2.09
C VAL A 113 11.40 9.65 -1.71
N SER A 114 10.79 9.03 -2.70
CA SER A 114 10.07 7.76 -2.53
C SER A 114 10.90 6.61 -3.08
N LEU A 115 11.15 5.62 -2.21
CA LEU A 115 11.90 4.41 -2.54
C LEU A 115 10.91 3.26 -2.71
N PRO A 116 10.92 2.57 -3.86
CA PRO A 116 10.03 1.41 -4.03
C PRO A 116 10.43 0.27 -3.08
N VAL A 117 9.43 -0.36 -2.48
CA VAL A 117 9.60 -1.53 -1.63
C VAL A 117 9.89 -2.76 -2.50
N ASP A 118 10.80 -3.61 -2.04
CA ASP A 118 11.11 -4.87 -2.72
C ASP A 118 9.99 -5.89 -2.52
N PHE A 119 9.12 -6.01 -3.53
CA PHE A 119 8.01 -6.95 -3.53
C PHE A 119 8.43 -8.42 -3.71
N GLN A 120 9.65 -8.72 -4.12
CA GLN A 120 10.09 -10.11 -4.22
C GLN A 120 10.10 -10.77 -2.83
N LYS A 121 10.49 -10.03 -1.83
CA LYS A 121 10.50 -10.50 -0.44
C LYS A 121 9.13 -10.35 0.23
N PHE A 122 8.46 -9.23 0.02
CA PHE A 122 7.22 -8.91 0.71
C PHE A 122 5.95 -9.40 -0.02
N GLY A 123 6.05 -9.78 -1.29
CA GLY A 123 4.89 -10.09 -2.13
C GLY A 123 3.98 -11.21 -1.60
N ARG A 124 4.55 -12.25 -0.98
CA ARG A 124 3.77 -13.35 -0.38
C ARG A 124 2.97 -12.88 0.84
N ILE A 125 3.61 -12.10 1.70
CA ILE A 125 2.99 -11.55 2.91
C ILE A 125 1.89 -10.57 2.50
N ALA A 126 2.13 -9.73 1.52
CA ALA A 126 1.15 -8.81 0.97
C ALA A 126 -0.08 -9.54 0.42
N ALA A 127 0.14 -10.61 -0.35
CA ALA A 127 -0.95 -11.43 -0.90
C ALA A 127 -1.78 -12.12 0.18
N GLN A 128 -1.14 -12.68 1.19
CA GLN A 128 -1.82 -13.31 2.33
C GLN A 128 -2.60 -12.28 3.15
N THR A 129 -2.00 -11.15 3.42
CA THR A 129 -2.64 -10.04 4.16
C THR A 129 -3.86 -9.53 3.42
N ALA A 130 -3.74 -9.31 2.10
CA ALA A 130 -4.86 -8.89 1.27
C ALA A 130 -6.00 -9.90 1.29
N LYS A 131 -5.70 -11.19 1.17
CA LYS A 131 -6.68 -12.27 1.25
C LYS A 131 -7.41 -12.29 2.59
N GLN A 132 -6.70 -12.14 3.69
CA GLN A 132 -7.30 -12.11 5.03
C GLN A 132 -8.21 -10.89 5.21
N VAL A 133 -7.80 -9.72 4.74
CA VAL A 133 -8.62 -8.50 4.82
C VAL A 133 -9.90 -8.64 4.00
N VAL A 134 -9.82 -9.21 2.81
CA VAL A 134 -11.01 -9.47 1.96
C VAL A 134 -11.97 -10.44 2.64
N ILE A 135 -11.48 -11.56 3.17
CA ILE A 135 -12.30 -12.56 3.87
C ILE A 135 -12.96 -11.94 5.11
N GLN A 136 -12.20 -11.16 5.87
CA GLN A 136 -12.71 -10.48 7.06
C GLN A 136 -13.77 -9.44 6.70
N GLY A 137 -13.56 -8.67 5.63
CA GLY A 137 -14.53 -7.71 5.11
C GLY A 137 -15.84 -8.36 4.70
N ILE A 138 -15.78 -9.51 4.04
CA ILE A 138 -16.97 -10.29 3.65
C ILE A 138 -17.75 -10.74 4.90
N ARG A 139 -17.06 -11.29 5.90
CA ARG A 139 -17.70 -11.74 7.15
C ARG A 139 -18.36 -10.59 7.90
N GLU A 140 -17.71 -9.44 7.95
CA GLU A 140 -18.26 -8.25 8.60
C GLU A 140 -19.48 -7.70 7.86
N ALA A 141 -19.45 -7.72 6.53
CA ALA A 141 -20.60 -7.34 5.71
C ALA A 141 -21.79 -8.28 5.91
N GLU A 142 -21.55 -9.58 6.04
CA GLU A 142 -22.58 -10.57 6.34
C GLU A 142 -23.20 -10.38 7.73
N ARG A 143 -22.41 -9.88 8.66
CA ARG A 143 -22.89 -9.52 10.02
C ARG A 143 -23.56 -8.15 10.10
N GLY A 144 -23.39 -7.30 9.10
CA GLY A 144 -23.99 -5.97 9.03
C GLY A 144 -23.42 -4.92 9.98
N VAL A 145 -22.43 -5.28 10.83
CA VAL A 145 -22.00 -4.46 11.98
C VAL A 145 -21.03 -3.35 11.59
N MET A 146 -20.10 -3.61 10.67
CA MET A 146 -19.04 -2.64 10.35
C MET A 146 -19.42 -1.68 9.21
N TYR A 147 -20.29 -2.11 8.34
CA TYR A 147 -20.79 -1.31 7.24
C TYR A 147 -21.55 -0.07 7.70
N GLU A 148 -22.42 -0.24 8.70
CA GLU A 148 -23.19 0.86 9.29
C GLU A 148 -22.30 1.89 9.98
N SER A 149 -21.23 1.44 10.68
CA SER A 149 -20.32 2.35 11.35
C SER A 149 -19.51 3.22 10.39
N TYR A 150 -19.11 2.68 9.24
CA TYR A 150 -18.42 3.44 8.20
C TYR A 150 -19.35 4.45 7.54
N SER A 151 -20.56 4.05 7.17
CA SER A 151 -21.58 4.94 6.62
C SER A 151 -21.92 6.07 7.57
N SER A 152 -22.06 5.80 8.86
CA SER A 152 -22.31 6.81 9.90
C SER A 152 -21.17 7.83 9.99
N LYS A 153 -19.93 7.39 9.98
CA LYS A 153 -18.75 8.27 9.99
C LYS A 153 -18.65 9.12 8.73
N ALA A 154 -18.93 8.55 7.58
CA ALA A 154 -18.94 9.29 6.31
C ALA A 154 -20.03 10.36 6.30
N GLN A 155 -21.22 10.07 6.78
CA GLN A 155 -22.32 11.03 6.91
C GLN A 155 -22.00 12.13 7.94
N GLU A 156 -21.38 11.78 9.04
CA GLU A 156 -20.96 12.74 10.07
C GLU A 156 -19.89 13.70 9.53
N GLN A 157 -18.94 13.23 8.75
CA GLN A 157 -17.94 14.08 8.10
C GLN A 157 -18.58 15.01 7.06
N ILE A 158 -19.51 14.53 6.27
CA ILE A 158 -20.25 15.34 5.31
C ILE A 158 -21.12 16.39 6.03
N GLY A 159 -21.77 16.04 7.12
CA GLY A 159 -22.54 16.96 7.94
C GLY A 159 -21.71 18.09 8.53
N ARG A 160 -20.47 17.83 8.95
CA ARG A 160 -19.53 18.84 9.47
C ARG A 160 -19.01 19.78 8.38
N ALA A 161 -18.90 19.32 7.14
CA ALA A 161 -18.43 20.13 6.02
C ALA A 161 -19.48 21.16 5.56
N HIS A 162 -20.73 21.02 5.91
CA HIS A 162 -21.83 21.93 5.56
C HIS A 162 -22.17 22.97 6.65
N VAL A 163 -21.51 22.92 7.77
CA VAL A 163 -21.63 23.92 8.84
C VAL A 163 -20.42 24.83 8.83
#